data_f103e6444d7e0a156f10d090bcc5bb68
#
_entry.id   f103e6444d7e0a156f10d090bcc5bb68
#
_cell.length_a   1.000
_cell.length_b   1.000
_cell.length_c   1.000
_cell.angle_alpha   90.00
_cell.angle_beta   90.00
_cell.angle_gamma   90.00
#
_symmetry.space_group_name_H-M   'P 1'
#
loop_
_entity.id
_entity.type
_entity.pdbx_description
1 polymer ?
#
loop_
_entity_poly.entity_id
_entity_poly.type
_entity_poly.pdbx_seq_one_letter_code
_entity_poly.pdbx_strand_id
1 'polypeptide(L)'
;GSEMCIRDRDTQTDRIVVGFSQVGAESDWRSANTESMKSTFTKEAGYDLIFEDGQQKQANQIRAIRTFIQQEVDYIVLAPVTETGWDTVLREAKDAGIPVVIVDRKVDVEDDSLFTCFVGSDFELEGLKMSEWLNSFSISKGIAPEDIHIVNIQGNIGASAQIGRTRGLEQGAAKYGWDLLDQVSGEFTQAKGKEVMEAFLKKYDNINVVYCENDNEAFGAMEAIRAAGKRVGSNLAAGDIMILSFDGVSTESMDCVLKDEITCIGECNPLHGPRVEALIQILEDGRTPEKFSYVEEGLYAHDDTVTAVTVGDKTYRVRR
;
A
#
# COMPACT_ATOMS: atom_id res chain seq x y z
N GLY A 1 21.77 35.37 9.61
CA GLY A 1 21.76 34.35 10.64
C GLY A 1 20.35 34.14 11.14
N SER A 2 19.68 33.09 10.66
CA SER A 2 18.43 32.67 11.27
C SER A 2 18.80 31.92 12.55
N GLU A 3 18.63 32.56 13.70
CA GLU A 3 18.60 31.84 14.95
C GLU A 3 17.41 30.90 14.91
N MET A 4 17.69 29.63 14.74
CA MET A 4 16.73 28.58 15.03
C MET A 4 16.48 28.68 16.53
N CYS A 5 15.29 29.15 16.93
CA CYS A 5 14.88 29.10 18.33
C CYS A 5 14.89 27.64 18.75
N ILE A 6 15.96 27.22 19.42
CA ILE A 6 15.95 26.02 20.25
C ILE A 6 14.96 26.35 21.34
N ARG A 7 13.72 25.86 21.24
CA ARG A 7 12.80 25.88 22.37
C ARG A 7 13.51 25.11 23.48
N ASP A 8 13.81 25.82 24.55
CA ASP A 8 14.29 25.21 25.79
C ASP A 8 13.16 24.30 26.28
N ARG A 9 13.25 23.02 25.96
CA ARG A 9 12.23 22.02 26.30
C ARG A 9 12.45 21.65 27.77
N ASP A 10 11.54 22.13 28.59
CA ASP A 10 11.50 21.73 29.99
C ASP A 10 11.19 20.23 30.03
N THR A 11 12.08 19.41 30.61
CA THR A 11 12.21 17.97 30.43
C THR A 11 10.96 17.13 30.82
N GLN A 12 9.93 17.71 31.40
CA GLN A 12 8.69 17.02 31.81
C GLN A 12 7.44 17.35 30.99
N THR A 13 7.44 18.42 30.19
CA THR A 13 6.26 18.92 29.46
C THR A 13 6.48 19.02 27.96
N ASP A 14 7.72 18.93 27.48
CA ASP A 14 8.06 19.17 26.09
C ASP A 14 8.22 17.88 25.30
N ARG A 15 7.07 17.28 24.98
CA ARG A 15 7.05 16.19 24.00
C ARG A 15 7.10 16.77 22.61
N ILE A 16 7.62 15.97 21.68
CA ILE A 16 7.55 16.28 20.25
C ILE A 16 6.11 16.06 19.81
N VAL A 17 5.48 17.10 19.28
CA VAL A 17 4.09 17.04 18.81
C VAL A 17 4.06 16.65 17.35
N VAL A 18 3.44 15.52 17.05
CA VAL A 18 3.32 14.96 15.70
C VAL A 18 1.85 14.96 15.30
N GLY A 19 1.52 15.69 14.25
CA GLY A 19 0.20 15.64 13.64
C GLY A 19 0.19 14.58 12.54
N PHE A 20 -0.63 13.55 12.67
CA PHE A 20 -0.74 12.48 11.70
C PHE A 20 -2.12 12.48 11.03
N SER A 21 -2.13 12.75 9.71
CA SER A 21 -3.32 12.64 8.88
C SER A 21 -3.32 11.29 8.16
N GLN A 22 -4.20 10.41 8.59
CA GLN A 22 -4.37 9.07 8.03
C GLN A 22 -5.42 9.07 6.92
N VAL A 23 -5.29 8.14 5.98
CA VAL A 23 -6.26 7.93 4.89
C VAL A 23 -7.65 7.62 5.44
N GLY A 24 -7.74 6.65 6.33
CA GLY A 24 -9.00 6.14 6.87
C GLY A 24 -8.78 4.84 7.64
N ALA A 25 -9.78 3.97 7.64
CA ALA A 25 -9.74 2.63 8.25
C ALA A 25 -10.36 1.60 7.28
N GLU A 26 -10.04 1.72 6.00
CA GLU A 26 -10.67 0.98 4.91
C GLU A 26 -10.26 -0.49 4.81
N SER A 27 -9.12 -0.87 5.44
CA SER A 27 -8.53 -2.20 5.29
C SER A 27 -7.79 -2.63 6.56
N ASP A 28 -7.51 -3.93 6.65
CA ASP A 28 -6.67 -4.50 7.72
C ASP A 28 -5.27 -3.88 7.70
N TRP A 29 -4.71 -3.66 6.52
CA TRP A 29 -3.42 -3.01 6.36
C TRP A 29 -3.42 -1.60 6.98
N ARG A 30 -4.46 -0.83 6.66
CA ARG A 30 -4.57 0.56 7.14
C ARG A 30 -4.69 0.61 8.67
N SER A 31 -5.47 -0.29 9.24
CA SER A 31 -5.62 -0.40 10.70
C SER A 31 -4.31 -0.78 11.37
N ALA A 32 -3.55 -1.71 10.79
CA ALA A 32 -2.22 -2.08 11.27
C ALA A 32 -1.23 -0.92 11.17
N ASN A 33 -1.29 -0.13 10.11
CA ASN A 33 -0.48 1.06 9.93
C ASN A 33 -0.79 2.12 11.01
N THR A 34 -2.06 2.38 11.25
CA THR A 34 -2.51 3.28 12.32
C THR A 34 -2.02 2.83 13.69
N GLU A 35 -2.15 1.53 13.99
CA GLU A 35 -1.70 0.97 15.25
C GLU A 35 -0.17 1.09 15.41
N SER A 36 0.59 0.86 14.35
CA SER A 36 2.04 1.06 14.35
C SER A 36 2.43 2.49 14.70
N MET A 37 1.73 3.47 14.13
CA MET A 37 1.97 4.88 14.44
C MET A 37 1.63 5.21 15.89
N LYS A 38 0.46 4.77 16.37
CA LYS A 38 0.01 5.03 17.74
C LYS A 38 0.89 4.37 18.79
N SER A 39 1.37 3.15 18.53
CA SER A 39 2.24 2.44 19.47
C SER A 39 3.68 2.96 19.47
N THR A 40 4.11 3.62 18.42
CA THR A 40 5.43 4.25 18.34
C THR A 40 5.46 5.63 18.98
N PHE A 41 4.49 6.47 18.65
CA PHE A 41 4.46 7.88 19.09
C PHE A 41 3.67 8.04 20.38
N THR A 42 4.15 7.37 21.43
CA THR A 42 3.54 7.42 22.76
C THR A 42 4.12 8.52 23.61
N LYS A 43 3.39 8.90 24.65
CA LYS A 43 3.85 9.89 25.64
C LYS A 43 5.11 9.41 26.36
N GLU A 44 5.17 8.11 26.68
CA GLU A 44 6.34 7.49 27.33
C GLU A 44 7.59 7.57 26.44
N ALA A 45 7.42 7.51 25.13
CA ALA A 45 8.52 7.66 24.17
C ALA A 45 8.90 9.11 23.90
N GLY A 46 8.18 10.07 24.45
CA GLY A 46 8.47 11.50 24.32
C GLY A 46 7.67 12.23 23.25
N TYR A 47 6.50 11.70 22.89
CA TYR A 47 5.66 12.28 21.82
C TYR A 47 4.24 12.58 22.29
N ASP A 48 3.63 13.59 21.65
CA ASP A 48 2.19 13.81 21.63
C ASP A 48 1.72 13.61 20.20
N LEU A 49 0.97 12.54 19.95
CA LEU A 49 0.42 12.25 18.64
C LEU A 49 -1.00 12.82 18.53
N ILE A 50 -1.20 13.71 17.57
CA ILE A 50 -2.53 14.21 17.20
C ILE A 50 -2.95 13.43 15.95
N PHE A 51 -3.86 12.49 16.12
CA PHE A 51 -4.32 11.60 15.06
C PHE A 51 -5.63 12.11 14.46
N GLU A 52 -5.69 12.18 13.13
CA GLU A 52 -6.90 12.55 12.40
C GLU A 52 -7.19 11.50 11.32
N ASP A 53 -8.37 10.90 11.38
CA ASP A 53 -8.85 9.98 10.38
C ASP A 53 -9.48 10.75 9.22
N GLY A 54 -8.92 10.60 8.04
CA GLY A 54 -9.39 11.27 6.82
C GLY A 54 -10.70 10.70 6.25
N GLN A 55 -11.14 9.53 6.71
CA GLN A 55 -12.34 8.86 6.20
C GLN A 55 -12.36 8.75 4.66
N GLN A 56 -11.18 8.50 4.09
CA GLN A 56 -10.94 8.36 2.65
C GLN A 56 -11.28 9.62 1.83
N LYS A 57 -11.25 10.80 2.46
CA LYS A 57 -11.54 12.08 1.82
C LYS A 57 -10.35 13.02 1.91
N GLN A 58 -9.85 13.44 0.76
CA GLN A 58 -8.74 14.40 0.69
C GLN A 58 -9.07 15.72 1.39
N ALA A 59 -10.31 16.19 1.26
CA ALA A 59 -10.74 17.43 1.92
C ALA A 59 -10.58 17.37 3.44
N ASN A 60 -10.82 16.20 4.05
CA ASN A 60 -10.61 16.01 5.48
C ASN A 60 -9.13 16.06 5.84
N GLN A 61 -8.27 15.48 5.00
CA GLN A 61 -6.82 15.49 5.22
C GLN A 61 -6.24 16.90 5.07
N ILE A 62 -6.68 17.65 4.08
CA ILE A 62 -6.29 19.05 3.90
C ILE A 62 -6.70 19.89 5.13
N ARG A 63 -7.92 19.69 5.61
CA ARG A 63 -8.41 20.36 6.82
C ARG A 63 -7.58 19.98 8.05
N ALA A 64 -7.23 18.70 8.21
CA ALA A 64 -6.39 18.22 9.30
C ALA A 64 -5.01 18.89 9.27
N ILE A 65 -4.38 18.98 8.11
CA ILE A 65 -3.07 19.63 7.96
C ILE A 65 -3.16 21.10 8.36
N ARG A 66 -4.19 21.82 7.94
CA ARG A 66 -4.41 23.20 8.34
C ARG A 66 -4.59 23.36 9.84
N THR A 67 -5.29 22.43 10.47
CA THR A 67 -5.44 22.39 11.93
C THR A 67 -4.09 22.17 12.61
N PHE A 68 -3.27 21.25 12.11
CA PHE A 68 -1.93 21.01 12.63
C PHE A 68 -1.03 22.26 12.52
N ILE A 69 -1.13 22.99 11.41
CA ILE A 69 -0.41 24.26 11.24
C ILE A 69 -0.85 25.28 12.28
N GLN A 70 -2.16 25.42 12.51
CA GLN A 70 -2.70 26.33 13.53
C GLN A 70 -2.26 25.96 14.95
N GLN A 71 -2.14 24.66 15.23
CA GLN A 71 -1.69 24.13 16.51
C GLN A 71 -0.16 24.19 16.67
N GLU A 72 0.56 24.60 15.64
CA GLU A 72 2.02 24.71 15.64
C GLU A 72 2.71 23.40 16.03
N VAL A 73 2.23 22.26 15.46
CA VAL A 73 2.88 20.97 15.69
C VAL A 73 4.33 20.98 15.21
N ASP A 74 5.16 20.13 15.77
CA ASP A 74 6.57 20.04 15.39
C ASP A 74 6.78 19.34 14.04
N TYR A 75 5.97 18.33 13.76
CA TYR A 75 6.01 17.54 12.51
C TYR A 75 4.61 17.19 12.04
N ILE A 76 4.44 17.19 10.73
CA ILE A 76 3.25 16.65 10.09
C ILE A 76 3.62 15.35 9.39
N VAL A 77 2.84 14.30 9.61
CA VAL A 77 2.93 13.03 8.88
C VAL A 77 1.65 12.86 8.08
N LEU A 78 1.79 12.65 6.79
CA LEU A 78 0.67 12.51 5.87
C LEU A 78 0.75 11.17 5.13
N ALA A 79 -0.30 10.36 5.27
CA ALA A 79 -0.57 9.22 4.40
C ALA A 79 -1.66 9.66 3.41
N PRO A 80 -1.32 10.07 2.18
CA PRO A 80 -2.27 10.74 1.30
C PRO A 80 -3.26 9.76 0.66
N VAL A 81 -4.53 10.15 0.59
CA VAL A 81 -5.56 9.33 -0.06
C VAL A 81 -5.37 9.24 -1.58
N THR A 82 -4.86 10.31 -2.19
CA THR A 82 -4.50 10.39 -3.63
C THR A 82 -3.15 11.06 -3.80
N GLU A 83 -2.54 10.93 -5.00
CA GLU A 83 -1.23 11.54 -5.27
C GLU A 83 -1.31 13.05 -5.49
N THR A 84 -2.36 13.53 -6.14
CA THR A 84 -2.48 14.92 -6.62
C THR A 84 -3.30 15.80 -5.70
N GLY A 85 -3.19 17.13 -5.89
CA GLY A 85 -3.98 18.11 -5.15
C GLY A 85 -3.38 18.58 -3.83
N TRP A 86 -2.08 18.33 -3.61
CA TRP A 86 -1.42 18.63 -2.32
C TRP A 86 -0.59 19.91 -2.32
N ASP A 87 -0.32 20.50 -3.50
CA ASP A 87 0.63 21.61 -3.64
C ASP A 87 0.32 22.78 -2.69
N THR A 88 -0.94 23.20 -2.63
CA THR A 88 -1.34 24.38 -1.84
C THR A 88 -1.14 24.15 -0.34
N VAL A 89 -1.68 23.06 0.21
CA VAL A 89 -1.60 22.82 1.67
C VAL A 89 -0.19 22.47 2.11
N LEU A 90 0.59 21.78 1.30
CA LEU A 90 1.99 21.49 1.61
C LEU A 90 2.85 22.76 1.57
N ARG A 91 2.53 23.71 0.69
CA ARG A 91 3.17 25.03 0.72
C ARG A 91 2.83 25.80 1.99
N GLU A 92 1.58 25.73 2.44
CA GLU A 92 1.17 26.33 3.70
C GLU A 92 1.98 25.77 4.89
N ALA A 93 2.18 24.44 4.93
CA ALA A 93 3.00 23.81 5.96
C ALA A 93 4.48 24.23 5.86
N LYS A 94 5.01 24.29 4.66
CA LYS A 94 6.39 24.74 4.42
C LYS A 94 6.59 26.21 4.86
N ASP A 95 5.68 27.08 4.51
CA ASP A 95 5.73 28.49 4.89
C ASP A 95 5.63 28.67 6.41
N ALA A 96 4.93 27.77 7.09
CA ALA A 96 4.87 27.71 8.54
C ALA A 96 6.13 27.10 9.19
N GLY A 97 7.07 26.62 8.40
CA GLY A 97 8.31 26.01 8.88
C GLY A 97 8.13 24.61 9.49
N ILE A 98 7.04 23.92 9.18
CA ILE A 98 6.76 22.59 9.71
C ILE A 98 7.17 21.51 8.70
N PRO A 99 8.15 20.64 9.07
CA PRO A 99 8.51 19.52 8.21
C PRO A 99 7.36 18.54 7.99
N VAL A 100 7.23 18.05 6.78
CA VAL A 100 6.20 17.06 6.39
C VAL A 100 6.88 15.76 5.97
N VAL A 101 6.54 14.68 6.65
CA VAL A 101 6.94 13.31 6.29
C VAL A 101 5.76 12.66 5.58
N ILE A 102 5.97 12.24 4.35
CA ILE A 102 4.98 11.48 3.58
C ILE A 102 5.19 10.00 3.88
N VAL A 103 4.15 9.30 4.24
CA VAL A 103 4.22 7.88 4.61
C VAL A 103 3.28 7.03 3.75
N ASP A 104 3.71 5.81 3.43
CA ASP A 104 2.97 4.80 2.70
C ASP A 104 2.76 5.16 1.22
N ARG A 105 1.99 6.19 0.96
CA ARG A 105 1.60 6.61 -0.39
C ARG A 105 2.29 7.92 -0.76
N LYS A 106 2.66 8.05 -2.03
CA LYS A 106 3.35 9.25 -2.52
C LYS A 106 2.39 10.39 -2.80
N VAL A 107 2.95 11.59 -2.81
CA VAL A 107 2.33 12.78 -3.39
C VAL A 107 3.02 13.11 -4.71
N ASP A 108 2.24 13.59 -5.68
CA ASP A 108 2.73 14.12 -6.94
C ASP A 108 2.58 15.64 -6.90
N VAL A 109 3.69 16.33 -6.70
CA VAL A 109 3.76 17.79 -6.59
C VAL A 109 4.79 18.32 -7.56
N GLU A 110 4.61 19.56 -8.04
CA GLU A 110 5.53 20.19 -8.98
C GLU A 110 6.90 20.48 -8.36
N ASP A 111 6.92 20.81 -7.07
CA ASP A 111 8.11 21.15 -6.31
C ASP A 111 8.30 20.19 -5.14
N ASP A 112 9.28 19.30 -5.27
CA ASP A 112 9.59 18.29 -4.24
C ASP A 112 10.01 18.91 -2.90
N SER A 113 10.42 20.18 -2.87
CA SER A 113 10.73 20.87 -1.60
C SER A 113 9.50 21.10 -0.71
N LEU A 114 8.28 20.85 -1.24
CA LEU A 114 7.04 20.97 -0.48
C LEU A 114 6.86 19.90 0.60
N PHE A 115 7.59 18.81 0.52
CA PHE A 115 7.66 17.82 1.60
C PHE A 115 9.12 17.52 1.94
N THR A 116 9.36 17.04 3.16
CA THR A 116 10.71 16.80 3.67
C THR A 116 11.28 15.48 3.18
N CYS A 117 10.53 14.40 3.38
CA CYS A 117 10.94 13.05 3.00
C CYS A 117 9.72 12.11 2.90
N PHE A 118 9.97 10.96 2.32
CA PHE A 118 9.01 9.89 2.12
C PHE A 118 9.56 8.57 2.64
N VAL A 119 8.68 7.78 3.26
CA VAL A 119 8.95 6.37 3.58
C VAL A 119 7.75 5.51 3.20
N GLY A 120 7.99 4.43 2.51
CA GLY A 120 6.94 3.50 2.09
C GLY A 120 7.43 2.45 1.12
N SER A 121 6.48 1.78 0.47
CA SER A 121 6.76 0.73 -0.50
C SER A 121 6.86 1.30 -1.91
N ASP A 122 7.57 0.59 -2.78
CA ASP A 122 7.57 0.84 -4.23
C ASP A 122 6.45 0.01 -4.86
N PHE A 123 5.30 0.62 -5.10
CA PHE A 123 4.09 -0.08 -5.53
C PHE A 123 4.18 -0.59 -6.96
N GLU A 124 4.84 0.10 -7.86
CA GLU A 124 5.08 -0.40 -9.22
C GLU A 124 5.96 -1.64 -9.17
N LEU A 125 7.00 -1.62 -8.35
CA LEU A 125 7.86 -2.78 -8.13
C LEU A 125 7.08 -3.96 -7.52
N GLU A 126 6.14 -3.71 -6.61
CA GLU A 126 5.25 -4.75 -6.08
C GLU A 126 4.48 -5.44 -7.21
N GLY A 127 3.89 -4.66 -8.11
CA GLY A 127 3.18 -5.20 -9.27
C GLY A 127 4.08 -5.95 -10.25
N LEU A 128 5.29 -5.44 -10.49
CA LEU A 128 6.28 -6.10 -11.33
C LEU A 128 6.74 -7.44 -10.73
N LYS A 129 7.00 -7.49 -9.43
CA LYS A 129 7.33 -8.75 -8.73
C LYS A 129 6.22 -9.78 -8.86
N MET A 130 4.97 -9.38 -8.69
CA MET A 130 3.83 -10.27 -8.83
C MET A 130 3.71 -10.77 -10.28
N SER A 131 3.92 -9.91 -11.26
CA SER A 131 3.91 -10.31 -12.68
C SER A 131 5.02 -11.33 -12.99
N GLU A 132 6.22 -11.12 -12.48
CA GLU A 132 7.31 -12.10 -12.64
C GLU A 132 6.99 -13.43 -11.94
N TRP A 133 6.35 -13.38 -10.79
CA TRP A 133 5.89 -14.58 -10.10
C TRP A 133 4.87 -15.35 -10.96
N LEU A 134 3.86 -14.66 -11.48
CA LEU A 134 2.83 -15.29 -12.31
C LEU A 134 3.42 -15.92 -13.58
N ASN A 135 4.37 -15.25 -14.22
CA ASN A 135 5.06 -15.81 -15.38
C ASN A 135 5.82 -17.10 -15.02
N SER A 136 6.63 -17.05 -13.97
CA SER A 136 7.40 -18.23 -13.53
C SER A 136 6.50 -19.37 -13.10
N PHE A 137 5.41 -19.07 -12.38
CA PHE A 137 4.42 -20.07 -11.96
C PHE A 137 3.74 -20.72 -13.17
N SER A 138 3.26 -19.94 -14.11
CA SER A 138 2.56 -20.46 -15.28
C SER A 138 3.46 -21.31 -16.18
N ILE A 139 4.71 -20.93 -16.36
CA ILE A 139 5.70 -21.73 -17.07
C ILE A 139 5.89 -23.09 -16.38
N SER A 140 6.05 -23.09 -15.04
CA SER A 140 6.20 -24.33 -14.25
C SER A 140 5.01 -25.27 -14.37
N LYS A 141 3.82 -24.73 -14.56
CA LYS A 141 2.58 -25.51 -14.70
C LYS A 141 2.23 -25.84 -16.15
N GLY A 142 3.04 -25.41 -17.12
CA GLY A 142 2.78 -25.64 -18.55
C GLY A 142 1.58 -24.87 -19.07
N ILE A 143 1.25 -23.72 -18.51
CA ILE A 143 0.12 -22.89 -18.94
C ILE A 143 0.63 -21.82 -19.90
N ALA A 144 0.08 -21.81 -21.12
CA ALA A 144 0.43 -20.82 -22.13
C ALA A 144 -0.06 -19.42 -21.73
N PRO A 145 0.68 -18.36 -22.07
CA PRO A 145 0.27 -16.99 -21.72
C PRO A 145 -1.13 -16.60 -22.22
N GLU A 146 -1.50 -17.02 -23.42
CA GLU A 146 -2.83 -16.77 -24.00
C GLU A 146 -3.97 -17.45 -23.26
N ASP A 147 -3.67 -18.45 -22.42
CA ASP A 147 -4.65 -19.15 -21.59
C ASP A 147 -4.76 -18.56 -20.18
N ILE A 148 -4.07 -17.46 -19.91
CA ILE A 148 -4.17 -16.72 -18.65
C ILE A 148 -5.10 -15.52 -18.87
N HIS A 149 -6.28 -15.60 -18.25
CA HIS A 149 -7.35 -14.62 -18.39
C HIS A 149 -7.56 -13.90 -17.06
N ILE A 150 -7.14 -12.64 -17.00
CA ILE A 150 -7.01 -11.87 -15.75
C ILE A 150 -8.09 -10.79 -15.66
N VAL A 151 -8.73 -10.70 -14.50
CA VAL A 151 -9.43 -9.49 -14.09
C VAL A 151 -8.68 -8.84 -12.93
N ASN A 152 -8.62 -7.52 -12.93
CA ASN A 152 -7.99 -6.74 -11.87
C ASN A 152 -9.05 -6.01 -11.05
N ILE A 153 -9.11 -6.29 -9.76
CA ILE A 153 -9.85 -5.48 -8.79
C ILE A 153 -8.87 -4.44 -8.27
N GLN A 154 -8.98 -3.23 -8.81
CA GLN A 154 -8.06 -2.13 -8.50
C GLN A 154 -8.37 -1.53 -7.11
N GLY A 155 -7.36 -0.90 -6.51
CA GLY A 155 -7.57 -0.09 -5.32
C GLY A 155 -8.26 1.24 -5.63
N ASN A 156 -8.19 2.19 -4.69
CA ASN A 156 -8.72 3.53 -4.89
C ASN A 156 -8.01 4.20 -6.07
N ILE A 157 -8.79 4.60 -7.06
CA ILE A 157 -8.25 5.27 -8.24
C ILE A 157 -7.56 6.57 -7.83
N GLY A 158 -6.31 6.73 -8.27
CA GLY A 158 -5.50 7.90 -7.96
C GLY A 158 -4.58 7.73 -6.72
N ALA A 159 -4.72 6.65 -5.97
CA ALA A 159 -3.77 6.29 -4.92
C ALA A 159 -2.49 5.72 -5.54
N SER A 160 -1.33 6.05 -4.98
CA SER A 160 -0.05 5.55 -5.52
C SER A 160 0.05 4.03 -5.52
N ALA A 161 -0.54 3.36 -4.52
CA ALA A 161 -0.62 1.91 -4.47
C ALA A 161 -1.42 1.35 -5.66
N GLN A 162 -2.57 1.94 -5.97
CA GLN A 162 -3.37 1.54 -7.12
C GLN A 162 -2.61 1.80 -8.43
N ILE A 163 -2.07 3.00 -8.60
CA ILE A 163 -1.35 3.36 -9.82
C ILE A 163 -0.19 2.39 -10.08
N GLY A 164 0.61 2.12 -9.07
CA GLY A 164 1.79 1.26 -9.19
C GLY A 164 1.44 -0.20 -9.42
N ARG A 165 0.54 -0.76 -8.61
CA ARG A 165 0.12 -2.17 -8.73
C ARG A 165 -0.56 -2.45 -10.07
N THR A 166 -1.39 -1.51 -10.55
CA THR A 166 -2.01 -1.60 -11.87
C THR A 166 -0.95 -1.57 -12.98
N ARG A 167 0.01 -0.63 -12.92
CA ARG A 167 1.08 -0.51 -13.92
C ARG A 167 1.92 -1.78 -14.01
N GLY A 168 2.28 -2.36 -12.88
CA GLY A 168 3.06 -3.59 -12.85
C GLY A 168 2.34 -4.75 -13.52
N LEU A 169 1.04 -4.89 -13.30
CA LEU A 169 0.23 -5.89 -14.00
C LEU A 169 0.14 -5.62 -15.51
N GLU A 170 -0.15 -4.37 -15.89
CA GLU A 170 -0.25 -4.01 -17.30
C GLU A 170 1.05 -4.26 -18.06
N GLN A 171 2.19 -3.93 -17.45
CA GLN A 171 3.51 -4.22 -18.02
C GLN A 171 3.74 -5.72 -18.18
N GLY A 172 3.38 -6.52 -17.17
CA GLY A 172 3.49 -7.98 -17.22
C GLY A 172 2.62 -8.60 -18.30
N ALA A 173 1.37 -8.15 -18.39
CA ALA A 173 0.43 -8.62 -19.42
C ALA A 173 0.94 -8.31 -20.83
N ALA A 174 1.47 -7.09 -21.04
CA ALA A 174 2.06 -6.71 -22.32
C ALA A 174 3.33 -7.50 -22.65
N LYS A 175 4.20 -7.72 -21.65
CA LYS A 175 5.47 -8.42 -21.82
C LYS A 175 5.27 -9.91 -22.15
N TYR A 176 4.34 -10.56 -21.46
CA TYR A 176 4.15 -12.02 -21.53
C TYR A 176 2.98 -12.46 -22.40
N GLY A 177 2.11 -11.55 -22.79
CA GLY A 177 0.97 -11.86 -23.66
C GLY A 177 -0.24 -12.43 -22.92
N TRP A 178 -0.45 -12.04 -21.66
CA TRP A 178 -1.65 -12.43 -20.90
C TRP A 178 -2.88 -11.67 -21.40
N ASP A 179 -4.04 -12.30 -21.25
CA ASP A 179 -5.32 -11.70 -21.56
C ASP A 179 -5.86 -10.94 -20.35
N LEU A 180 -5.60 -9.64 -20.31
CA LEU A 180 -6.13 -8.74 -19.29
C LEU A 180 -7.54 -8.28 -19.70
N LEU A 181 -8.56 -8.99 -19.16
CA LEU A 181 -9.97 -8.83 -19.55
C LEU A 181 -10.57 -7.51 -19.12
N ASP A 182 -10.35 -7.11 -17.87
CA ASP A 182 -11.00 -5.92 -17.29
C ASP A 182 -10.29 -5.47 -16.03
N GLN A 183 -10.48 -4.18 -15.69
CA GLN A 183 -9.94 -3.56 -14.49
C GLN A 183 -10.98 -2.59 -13.92
N VAL A 184 -11.42 -2.82 -12.68
CA VAL A 184 -12.44 -2.00 -11.99
C VAL A 184 -12.03 -1.81 -10.53
N SER A 185 -12.23 -0.62 -10.00
CA SER A 185 -11.90 -0.30 -8.61
C SER A 185 -12.79 -1.01 -7.61
N GLY A 186 -12.18 -1.71 -6.65
CA GLY A 186 -12.81 -2.25 -5.45
C GLY A 186 -12.56 -1.38 -4.21
N GLU A 187 -11.95 -0.21 -4.38
CA GLU A 187 -11.76 0.81 -3.34
C GLU A 187 -11.00 0.31 -2.10
N PHE A 188 -10.22 -0.76 -2.25
CA PHE A 188 -9.50 -1.45 -1.18
C PHE A 188 -10.40 -2.06 -0.09
N THR A 189 -11.69 -2.23 -0.34
CA THR A 189 -12.63 -2.79 0.63
C THR A 189 -13.12 -4.17 0.24
N GLN A 190 -13.45 -4.99 1.23
CA GLN A 190 -14.00 -6.33 1.02
C GLN A 190 -15.38 -6.29 0.33
N ALA A 191 -16.26 -5.42 0.79
CA ALA A 191 -17.61 -5.31 0.25
C ALA A 191 -17.61 -4.88 -1.22
N LYS A 192 -16.81 -3.89 -1.58
CA LYS A 192 -16.70 -3.43 -2.96
C LYS A 192 -15.96 -4.44 -3.84
N GLY A 193 -14.94 -5.08 -3.32
CA GLY A 193 -14.24 -6.18 -4.01
C GLY A 193 -15.19 -7.32 -4.38
N LYS A 194 -16.08 -7.70 -3.46
CA LYS A 194 -17.13 -8.69 -3.73
C LYS A 194 -18.06 -8.24 -4.84
N GLU A 195 -18.58 -7.02 -4.77
CA GLU A 195 -19.46 -6.44 -5.77
C GLU A 195 -18.84 -6.42 -7.17
N VAL A 196 -17.56 -6.00 -7.25
CA VAL A 196 -16.82 -5.94 -8.51
C VAL A 196 -16.61 -7.35 -9.07
N MET A 197 -16.23 -8.31 -8.22
CA MET A 197 -16.05 -9.69 -8.67
C MET A 197 -17.35 -10.33 -9.16
N GLU A 198 -18.48 -10.07 -8.49
CA GLU A 198 -19.80 -10.51 -8.94
C GLU A 198 -20.10 -10.00 -10.36
N ALA A 199 -19.80 -8.73 -10.62
CA ALA A 199 -19.98 -8.13 -11.95
C ALA A 199 -19.07 -8.75 -13.01
N PHE A 200 -17.80 -9.02 -12.68
CA PHE A 200 -16.87 -9.70 -13.57
C PHE A 200 -17.34 -11.11 -13.96
N LEU A 201 -17.81 -11.87 -12.97
CA LEU A 201 -18.30 -13.25 -13.21
C LEU A 201 -19.56 -13.29 -14.09
N LYS A 202 -20.35 -12.24 -14.09
CA LYS A 202 -21.50 -12.11 -15.01
C LYS A 202 -21.08 -11.71 -16.42
N LYS A 203 -19.99 -10.95 -16.55
CA LYS A 203 -19.54 -10.41 -17.83
C LYS A 203 -18.63 -11.36 -18.60
N TYR A 204 -17.80 -12.13 -17.89
CA TYR A 204 -16.79 -13.01 -18.47
C TYR A 204 -16.96 -14.44 -17.97
N ASP A 205 -16.88 -15.41 -18.87
CA ASP A 205 -17.00 -16.84 -18.54
C ASP A 205 -15.66 -17.59 -18.47
N ASN A 206 -14.57 -16.92 -18.78
CA ASN A 206 -13.25 -17.52 -18.91
C ASN A 206 -12.21 -17.02 -17.92
N ILE A 207 -12.60 -16.29 -16.87
CA ILE A 207 -11.68 -15.80 -15.86
C ILE A 207 -11.00 -16.97 -15.16
N ASN A 208 -9.67 -16.96 -15.09
CA ASN A 208 -8.92 -17.96 -14.30
C ASN A 208 -7.87 -17.32 -13.35
N VAL A 209 -7.64 -16.02 -13.44
CA VAL A 209 -6.79 -15.27 -12.49
C VAL A 209 -7.50 -14.00 -12.06
N VAL A 210 -7.56 -13.77 -10.77
CA VAL A 210 -8.05 -12.52 -10.17
C VAL A 210 -6.88 -11.85 -9.46
N TYR A 211 -6.50 -10.69 -9.99
CA TYR A 211 -5.47 -9.84 -9.39
C TYR A 211 -6.19 -8.82 -8.51
N CYS A 212 -5.99 -8.93 -7.20
CA CYS A 212 -6.62 -8.04 -6.22
C CYS A 212 -5.56 -7.08 -5.67
N GLU A 213 -5.82 -5.79 -5.66
CA GLU A 213 -4.79 -4.84 -5.26
C GLU A 213 -4.63 -4.71 -3.74
N ASN A 214 -5.48 -5.39 -2.95
CA ASN A 214 -5.20 -5.70 -1.55
C ASN A 214 -5.93 -6.98 -1.08
N ASP A 215 -5.59 -7.43 0.14
CA ASP A 215 -6.15 -8.66 0.71
C ASP A 215 -7.65 -8.55 1.01
N ASN A 216 -8.14 -7.42 1.46
CA ASN A 216 -9.56 -7.23 1.73
C ASN A 216 -10.41 -7.41 0.47
N GLU A 217 -9.95 -6.89 -0.67
CA GLU A 217 -10.59 -7.14 -1.97
C GLU A 217 -10.54 -8.63 -2.34
N ALA A 218 -9.42 -9.31 -2.03
CA ALA A 218 -9.28 -10.74 -2.27
C ALA A 218 -10.30 -11.56 -1.47
N PHE A 219 -10.54 -11.21 -0.22
CA PHE A 219 -11.57 -11.87 0.59
C PHE A 219 -12.95 -11.70 -0.03
N GLY A 220 -13.28 -10.52 -0.52
CA GLY A 220 -14.54 -10.24 -1.23
C GLY A 220 -14.65 -11.02 -2.53
N ALA A 221 -13.57 -11.08 -3.31
CA ALA A 221 -13.53 -11.84 -4.55
C ALA A 221 -13.76 -13.35 -4.29
N MET A 222 -13.16 -13.88 -3.25
CA MET A 222 -13.32 -15.27 -2.83
C MET A 222 -14.78 -15.61 -2.53
N GLU A 223 -15.47 -14.74 -1.78
CA GLU A 223 -16.89 -14.91 -1.48
C GLU A 223 -17.73 -14.94 -2.77
N ALA A 224 -17.50 -14.01 -3.68
CA ALA A 224 -18.23 -13.93 -4.95
C ALA A 224 -18.00 -15.15 -5.84
N ILE A 225 -16.76 -15.64 -5.94
CA ILE A 225 -16.40 -16.81 -6.73
C ILE A 225 -17.12 -18.06 -6.19
N ARG A 226 -17.09 -18.29 -4.89
CA ARG A 226 -17.75 -19.42 -4.23
C ARG A 226 -19.26 -19.34 -4.35
N ALA A 227 -19.84 -18.16 -4.20
CA ALA A 227 -21.28 -17.96 -4.39
C ALA A 227 -21.74 -18.25 -5.82
N ALA A 228 -20.87 -18.09 -6.80
CA ALA A 228 -21.12 -18.45 -8.19
C ALA A 228 -20.93 -19.96 -8.49
N GLY A 229 -20.61 -20.76 -7.47
CA GLY A 229 -20.39 -22.20 -7.60
C GLY A 229 -19.03 -22.56 -8.24
N LYS A 230 -18.09 -21.65 -8.26
CA LYS A 230 -16.74 -21.87 -8.81
C LYS A 230 -15.73 -22.10 -7.68
N ARG A 231 -14.61 -22.73 -8.01
CA ARG A 231 -13.56 -23.06 -7.03
C ARG A 231 -12.44 -22.03 -7.07
N VAL A 232 -11.97 -21.69 -5.88
CA VAL A 232 -10.77 -20.88 -5.66
C VAL A 232 -9.57 -21.80 -5.46
N GLY A 233 -8.50 -21.57 -6.19
CA GLY A 233 -7.27 -22.36 -6.07
C GLY A 233 -6.33 -22.14 -7.24
N SER A 234 -5.21 -22.86 -7.23
CA SER A 234 -4.15 -22.68 -8.22
C SER A 234 -4.15 -23.73 -9.34
N ASN A 235 -5.05 -24.71 -9.31
CA ASN A 235 -5.15 -25.71 -10.34
C ASN A 235 -6.02 -25.22 -11.51
N LEU A 236 -5.45 -24.37 -12.35
CA LEU A 236 -6.15 -23.77 -13.49
C LEU A 236 -6.62 -24.82 -14.49
N ALA A 237 -5.85 -25.91 -14.68
CA ALA A 237 -6.23 -27.01 -15.58
C ALA A 237 -7.51 -27.72 -15.13
N ALA A 238 -7.78 -27.73 -13.81
CA ALA A 238 -9.00 -28.31 -13.25
C ALA A 238 -10.16 -27.31 -13.14
N GLY A 239 -9.97 -26.08 -13.60
CA GLY A 239 -11.01 -25.04 -13.60
C GLY A 239 -11.00 -24.14 -12.37
N ASP A 240 -9.95 -24.16 -11.55
CA ASP A 240 -9.82 -23.22 -10.45
C ASP A 240 -9.65 -21.78 -10.96
N ILE A 241 -10.13 -20.84 -10.15
CA ILE A 241 -9.82 -19.41 -10.29
C ILE A 241 -8.76 -19.08 -9.25
N MET A 242 -7.59 -18.63 -9.70
CA MET A 242 -6.46 -18.29 -8.84
C MET A 242 -6.52 -16.84 -8.41
N ILE A 243 -6.40 -16.59 -7.11
CA ILE A 243 -6.37 -15.24 -6.54
C ILE A 243 -4.93 -14.86 -6.22
N LEU A 244 -4.52 -13.70 -6.71
CA LEU A 244 -3.28 -13.00 -6.37
C LEU A 244 -3.64 -11.73 -5.62
N SER A 245 -2.83 -11.34 -4.63
CA SER A 245 -3.16 -10.23 -3.75
C SER A 245 -1.92 -9.47 -3.29
N PHE A 246 -2.13 -8.42 -2.53
CA PHE A 246 -1.09 -7.61 -1.90
C PHE A 246 -1.48 -7.33 -0.45
N ASP A 247 -0.54 -7.19 0.41
CA ASP A 247 -0.45 -6.77 1.80
C ASP A 247 0.20 -7.85 2.67
N GLY A 248 -0.49 -8.93 3.00
CA GLY A 248 0.05 -10.02 3.82
C GLY A 248 0.17 -9.65 5.30
N VAL A 249 -0.84 -8.98 5.85
CA VAL A 249 -0.78 -8.39 7.20
C VAL A 249 -1.56 -9.19 8.23
N SER A 250 -2.71 -9.75 7.86
CA SER A 250 -3.61 -10.42 8.80
C SER A 250 -3.33 -11.92 8.88
N THR A 251 -3.68 -12.51 10.03
CA THR A 251 -3.68 -13.97 10.18
C THR A 251 -4.58 -14.63 9.13
N GLU A 252 -5.73 -14.01 8.81
CA GLU A 252 -6.66 -14.48 7.80
C GLU A 252 -5.99 -14.58 6.42
N SER A 253 -5.22 -13.56 6.00
CA SER A 253 -4.52 -13.59 4.71
C SER A 253 -3.46 -14.67 4.66
N MET A 254 -2.71 -14.88 5.73
CA MET A 254 -1.71 -15.95 5.81
C MET A 254 -2.36 -17.34 5.79
N ASP A 255 -3.47 -17.52 6.46
CA ASP A 255 -4.25 -18.76 6.41
C ASP A 255 -4.77 -19.04 5.00
N CYS A 256 -5.20 -18.03 4.28
CA CYS A 256 -5.60 -18.15 2.87
C CYS A 256 -4.45 -18.63 1.99
N VAL A 257 -3.22 -18.18 2.23
CA VAL A 257 -2.04 -18.65 1.50
C VAL A 257 -1.78 -20.13 1.81
N LEU A 258 -1.85 -20.54 3.07
CA LEU A 258 -1.64 -21.93 3.45
C LEU A 258 -2.66 -22.86 2.82
N LYS A 259 -3.90 -22.40 2.62
CA LYS A 259 -5.01 -23.19 2.06
C LYS A 259 -5.15 -23.06 0.53
N ASP A 260 -4.27 -22.35 -0.12
CA ASP A 260 -4.36 -22.02 -1.56
C ASP A 260 -5.66 -21.27 -1.93
N GLU A 261 -6.17 -20.51 -1.00
CA GLU A 261 -7.30 -19.59 -1.23
C GLU A 261 -6.82 -18.26 -1.83
N ILE A 262 -5.60 -17.86 -1.47
CA ILE A 262 -4.81 -16.82 -2.16
C ILE A 262 -3.47 -17.48 -2.48
N THR A 263 -3.16 -17.61 -3.74
CA THR A 263 -1.97 -18.41 -4.13
C THR A 263 -0.67 -17.64 -3.91
N CYS A 264 -0.67 -16.32 -4.13
CA CYS A 264 0.50 -15.48 -3.88
C CYS A 264 0.07 -14.10 -3.40
N ILE A 265 0.79 -13.59 -2.40
CA ILE A 265 0.62 -12.23 -1.86
C ILE A 265 1.93 -11.46 -2.04
N GLY A 266 1.86 -10.28 -2.66
CA GLY A 266 2.94 -9.31 -2.62
C GLY A 266 2.98 -8.64 -1.25
N GLU A 267 4.11 -8.76 -0.56
CA GLU A 267 4.28 -8.16 0.76
C GLU A 267 4.21 -6.64 0.67
N CYS A 268 3.40 -6.04 1.55
CA CYS A 268 3.39 -4.60 1.81
C CYS A 268 3.35 -4.40 3.32
N ASN A 269 4.46 -3.94 3.90
CA ASN A 269 4.63 -3.90 5.35
C ASN A 269 4.09 -2.60 5.94
N PRO A 270 3.10 -2.67 6.85
CA PRO A 270 2.44 -1.49 7.41
C PRO A 270 3.17 -0.85 8.59
N LEU A 271 4.24 -1.46 9.09
CA LEU A 271 4.89 -1.07 10.35
C LEU A 271 5.78 0.17 10.15
N HIS A 272 5.16 1.27 9.74
CA HIS A 272 5.87 2.51 9.44
C HIS A 272 6.14 3.40 10.65
N GLY A 273 5.54 3.12 11.81
CA GLY A 273 5.78 3.90 13.02
C GLY A 273 7.26 4.07 13.33
N PRO A 274 8.02 2.98 13.53
CA PRO A 274 9.46 3.07 13.80
C PRO A 274 10.26 3.72 12.67
N ARG A 275 9.83 3.53 11.41
CA ARG A 275 10.51 4.15 10.25
C ARG A 275 10.33 5.65 10.22
N VAL A 276 9.11 6.13 10.50
CA VAL A 276 8.81 7.56 10.60
C VAL A 276 9.55 8.17 11.78
N GLU A 277 9.57 7.47 12.93
CA GLU A 277 10.32 7.93 14.11
C GLU A 277 11.80 8.11 13.80
N ALA A 278 12.41 7.15 13.09
CA ALA A 278 13.81 7.27 12.70
C ALA A 278 14.08 8.52 11.85
N LEU A 279 13.17 8.86 10.94
CA LEU A 279 13.27 10.08 10.12
C LEU A 279 13.13 11.35 10.98
N ILE A 280 12.20 11.37 11.93
CA ILE A 280 12.01 12.48 12.85
C ILE A 280 13.26 12.67 13.72
N GLN A 281 13.88 11.59 14.20
CA GLN A 281 15.11 11.68 14.99
C GLN A 281 16.28 12.24 14.17
N ILE A 282 16.39 11.92 12.90
CA ILE A 282 17.38 12.53 11.99
C ILE A 282 17.15 14.05 11.91
N LEU A 283 15.91 14.47 11.77
CA LEU A 283 15.54 15.90 11.72
C LEU A 283 15.79 16.60 13.07
N GLU A 284 15.51 15.93 14.19
CA GLU A 284 15.79 16.45 15.53
C GLU A 284 17.29 16.65 15.76
N ASP A 285 18.11 15.79 15.18
CA ASP A 285 19.57 15.94 15.24
C ASP A 285 20.12 17.02 14.29
N GLY A 286 19.24 17.75 13.60
CA GLY A 286 19.63 18.78 12.63
C GLY A 286 20.22 18.25 11.34
N ARG A 287 20.05 16.94 11.08
CA ARG A 287 20.52 16.31 9.85
C ARG A 287 19.40 16.24 8.81
N THR A 288 19.76 16.00 7.56
CA THR A 288 18.82 15.84 6.47
C THR A 288 18.64 14.35 6.15
N PRO A 289 17.43 13.80 6.25
CA PRO A 289 17.17 12.42 5.87
C PRO A 289 17.21 12.26 4.34
N GLU A 290 17.35 11.03 3.88
CA GLU A 290 17.14 10.71 2.47
C GLU A 290 15.74 11.11 2.03
N LYS A 291 15.60 11.59 0.79
CA LYS A 291 14.31 12.05 0.26
C LYS A 291 13.30 10.93 0.19
N PHE A 292 13.71 9.77 -0.33
CA PHE A 292 12.87 8.60 -0.48
C PHE A 292 13.52 7.39 0.18
N SER A 293 12.79 6.76 1.10
CA SER A 293 13.20 5.52 1.77
C SER A 293 12.20 4.42 1.42
N TYR A 294 12.62 3.46 0.61
CA TYR A 294 11.77 2.34 0.20
C TYR A 294 12.01 1.12 1.08
N VAL A 295 10.92 0.46 1.47
CA VAL A 295 10.97 -0.77 2.27
C VAL A 295 11.30 -1.94 1.36
N GLU A 296 12.25 -2.80 1.79
CA GLU A 296 12.54 -4.06 1.08
C GLU A 296 11.47 -5.09 1.43
N GLU A 297 10.84 -5.66 0.39
CA GLU A 297 9.71 -6.56 0.53
C GLU A 297 9.78 -7.67 -0.53
N GLY A 298 9.27 -8.85 -0.17
CA GLY A 298 9.21 -10.00 -1.07
C GLY A 298 7.78 -10.41 -1.37
N LEU A 299 7.57 -11.73 -1.52
CA LEU A 299 6.26 -12.32 -1.75
C LEU A 299 6.07 -13.51 -0.81
N TYR A 300 4.80 -13.84 -0.55
CA TYR A 300 4.38 -15.05 0.15
C TYR A 300 3.60 -15.91 -0.83
N ALA A 301 3.96 -17.18 -0.99
CA ALA A 301 3.28 -18.10 -1.91
C ALA A 301 2.81 -19.36 -1.20
N HIS A 302 1.76 -19.97 -1.74
CA HIS A 302 1.18 -21.21 -1.23
C HIS A 302 2.20 -22.37 -1.21
N ASP A 303 3.00 -22.48 -2.27
CA ASP A 303 4.00 -23.55 -2.43
C ASP A 303 5.37 -23.00 -2.83
N ASP A 304 6.34 -23.89 -2.99
CA ASP A 304 7.71 -23.58 -3.35
C ASP A 304 8.01 -23.74 -4.85
N THR A 305 6.97 -23.73 -5.69
CA THR A 305 7.15 -23.78 -7.15
C THR A 305 8.04 -22.66 -7.67
N VAL A 306 7.85 -21.46 -7.13
CA VAL A 306 8.69 -20.28 -7.42
C VAL A 306 9.30 -19.81 -6.11
N THR A 307 10.62 -19.83 -6.00
CA THR A 307 11.34 -19.47 -4.76
C THR A 307 11.95 -18.08 -4.80
N ALA A 308 12.07 -17.48 -5.96
CA ALA A 308 12.58 -16.13 -6.16
C ALA A 308 12.05 -15.56 -7.47
N VAL A 309 11.97 -14.24 -7.54
CA VAL A 309 11.66 -13.51 -8.76
C VAL A 309 12.71 -12.43 -8.98
N THR A 310 12.98 -12.10 -10.25
CA THR A 310 13.95 -11.06 -10.60
C THR A 310 13.25 -9.95 -11.37
N VAL A 311 13.48 -8.72 -10.91
CA VAL A 311 13.01 -7.51 -11.59
C VAL A 311 14.25 -6.64 -11.85
N GLY A 312 14.55 -6.38 -13.12
CA GLY A 312 15.81 -5.74 -13.51
C GLY A 312 17.01 -6.63 -13.14
N ASP A 313 17.90 -6.09 -12.33
CA ASP A 313 19.10 -6.78 -11.84
C ASP A 313 18.97 -7.27 -10.38
N LYS A 314 17.81 -7.11 -9.76
CA LYS A 314 17.57 -7.45 -8.36
C LYS A 314 16.64 -8.64 -8.21
N THR A 315 16.98 -9.54 -7.27
CA THR A 315 16.23 -10.75 -6.95
C THR A 315 15.54 -10.60 -5.61
N TYR A 316 14.28 -11.01 -5.56
CA TYR A 316 13.41 -10.96 -4.39
C TYR A 316 12.98 -12.36 -3.98
N ARG A 317 12.95 -12.58 -2.68
CA ARG A 317 12.59 -13.89 -2.12
C ARG A 317 11.07 -14.11 -2.15
N VAL A 318 10.69 -15.33 -2.54
CA VAL A 318 9.33 -15.84 -2.36
C VAL A 318 9.34 -16.78 -1.16
N ARG A 319 8.55 -16.46 -0.15
CA ARG A 319 8.43 -17.24 1.10
C ARG A 319 7.21 -18.14 1.02
N ARG A 320 7.31 -19.22 1.74
CA ARG A 320 6.21 -20.18 1.88
C ARG A 320 5.46 -20.01 3.21
#